data_657fc3b22caa9fd0f6d54e106842e173
#
_entry.id   657fc3b22caa9fd0f6d54e106842e173
#
_cell.length_a   1.000
_cell.length_b   1.000
_cell.length_c   1.000
_cell.angle_alpha   90.00
_cell.angle_beta   90.00
_cell.angle_gamma   90.00
#
_symmetry.space_group_name_H-M   'P 1'
#
loop_
_entity.id
_entity.type
_entity.pdbx_description
1 polymer ?
#
loop_
_entity_poly.entity_id
_entity_poly.type
_entity_poly.pdbx_seq_one_letter_code
_entity_poly.pdbx_strand_id
1 'polypeptide(L)'
;MRRRYIVSTLIGFTLIAFSIGWAARVGEPAPDFAATDTNGEVHKLSEYQGKFVVLEWTNRGCPYTQKHYNSGNMQRLQREWSSRGVVWLTVISSAPGKQGYVTASEENAYLKQANAARTVVLLDPTGTLGHLYDAKTTPHIFIINPKGALIYNGAIDDRPTTDVSDVNGAKNYVSLALEEATSGKPVSNPTTRPYGCSVKYAD
;
A
#
# COMPACT_ATOMS: atom_id res chain seq x y z
N MET A 1 -15.37 34.68 62.72
CA MET A 1 -15.53 33.47 61.83
C MET A 1 -14.77 33.68 60.53
N ARG A 2 -13.62 32.99 60.34
CA ARG A 2 -12.81 33.08 59.12
C ARG A 2 -13.10 31.84 58.26
N ARG A 3 -13.74 32.05 57.08
CA ARG A 3 -13.97 31.01 56.08
C ARG A 3 -12.67 30.73 55.34
N ARG A 4 -12.16 29.51 55.40
CA ARG A 4 -11.04 28.99 54.60
C ARG A 4 -11.62 28.46 53.28
N TYR A 5 -11.19 29.03 52.15
CA TYR A 5 -11.45 28.48 50.80
C TYR A 5 -10.35 27.49 50.48
N ILE A 6 -10.72 26.23 50.22
CA ILE A 6 -9.82 25.20 49.73
C ILE A 6 -9.87 25.30 48.22
N VAL A 7 -8.74 25.70 47.60
CA VAL A 7 -8.57 25.68 46.14
C VAL A 7 -8.06 24.31 45.79
N SER A 8 -8.91 23.47 45.16
CA SER A 8 -8.47 22.17 44.60
C SER A 8 -7.90 22.39 43.21
N THR A 9 -6.61 22.24 43.08
CA THR A 9 -5.90 22.28 41.79
C THR A 9 -6.02 20.91 41.13
N LEU A 10 -6.85 20.79 40.09
CA LEU A 10 -6.91 19.62 39.21
C LEU A 10 -5.70 19.65 38.30
N ILE A 11 -4.72 18.76 38.54
CA ILE A 11 -3.61 18.49 37.63
C ILE A 11 -4.12 17.54 36.54
N GLY A 12 -4.40 18.09 35.37
CA GLY A 12 -4.73 17.31 34.20
C GLY A 12 -3.48 16.55 33.68
N PHE A 13 -3.48 15.24 33.84
CA PHE A 13 -2.48 14.37 33.21
C PHE A 13 -2.82 14.22 31.72
N THR A 14 -2.09 14.92 30.86
CA THR A 14 -2.16 14.70 29.40
C THR A 14 -1.37 13.44 29.09
N LEU A 15 -2.05 12.33 28.82
CA LEU A 15 -1.43 11.11 28.28
C LEU A 15 -0.97 11.40 26.84
N ILE A 16 0.31 11.64 26.69
CA ILE A 16 0.96 11.64 25.36
C ILE A 16 1.09 10.17 24.95
N ALA A 17 0.20 9.72 24.07
CA ALA A 17 0.34 8.40 23.43
C ALA A 17 1.56 8.44 22.50
N PHE A 18 2.68 7.89 22.95
CA PHE A 18 3.80 7.58 22.09
C PHE A 18 3.37 6.44 21.15
N SER A 19 3.11 6.76 19.89
CA SER A 19 2.98 5.76 18.83
C SER A 19 4.35 5.12 18.63
N ILE A 20 4.59 3.97 19.25
CA ILE A 20 5.71 3.11 18.90
C ILE A 20 5.41 2.63 17.47
N GLY A 21 6.23 3.08 16.50
CA GLY A 21 6.10 2.69 15.11
C GLY A 21 6.30 1.19 14.94
N TRP A 22 5.23 0.44 14.97
CA TRP A 22 5.22 -0.99 14.65
C TRP A 22 5.08 -1.11 13.14
N ALA A 23 5.96 -1.89 12.51
CA ALA A 23 5.78 -2.26 11.12
C ALA A 23 4.40 -2.90 10.91
N ALA A 24 3.79 -2.65 9.75
CA ALA A 24 2.47 -3.15 9.40
C ALA A 24 2.39 -4.68 9.57
N ARG A 25 1.44 -5.18 10.37
CA ARG A 25 1.23 -6.61 10.64
C ARG A 25 -0.18 -7.03 10.28
N VAL A 26 -0.31 -8.19 9.66
CA VAL A 26 -1.62 -8.77 9.37
C VAL A 26 -2.38 -9.06 10.67
N GLY A 27 -3.66 -8.70 10.69
CA GLY A 27 -4.54 -8.80 11.85
C GLY A 27 -4.58 -7.54 12.73
N GLU A 28 -3.61 -6.63 12.58
CA GLU A 28 -3.52 -5.39 13.35
C GLU A 28 -4.04 -4.19 12.55
N PRO A 29 -4.33 -3.06 13.20
CA PRO A 29 -4.61 -1.81 12.50
C PRO A 29 -3.46 -1.44 11.56
N ALA A 30 -3.78 -1.16 10.30
CA ALA A 30 -2.80 -0.67 9.34
C ALA A 30 -2.30 0.70 9.78
N PRO A 31 -0.98 0.97 9.74
CA PRO A 31 -0.43 2.28 10.06
C PRO A 31 -1.04 3.36 9.18
N ASP A 32 -1.55 4.45 9.78
CA ASP A 32 -2.03 5.59 9.01
C ASP A 32 -0.85 6.32 8.38
N PHE A 33 -1.08 6.90 7.21
CA PHE A 33 -0.07 7.68 6.48
C PHE A 33 -0.70 8.91 5.84
N ALA A 34 0.15 9.85 5.48
CA ALA A 34 -0.16 10.94 4.57
C ALA A 34 0.91 10.95 3.48
N ALA A 35 0.51 10.81 2.21
CA ALA A 35 1.43 10.79 1.08
C ALA A 35 0.85 11.59 -0.10
N THR A 36 1.74 12.24 -0.86
CA THR A 36 1.35 13.08 -1.99
C THR A 36 1.35 12.25 -3.27
N ASP A 37 0.30 12.40 -4.07
CA ASP A 37 0.21 11.76 -5.37
C ASP A 37 0.90 12.56 -6.49
N THR A 38 0.89 12.01 -7.70
CA THR A 38 1.49 12.64 -8.89
C THR A 38 0.78 13.91 -9.36
N ASN A 39 -0.38 14.25 -8.81
CA ASN A 39 -1.13 15.48 -9.09
C ASN A 39 -0.94 16.55 -8.01
N GLY A 40 -0.19 16.22 -6.93
CA GLY A 40 0.05 17.09 -5.79
C GLY A 40 -1.03 17.00 -4.71
N GLU A 41 -1.97 16.07 -4.81
CA GLU A 41 -2.99 15.82 -3.80
C GLU A 41 -2.45 14.96 -2.67
N VAL A 42 -2.78 15.30 -1.42
CA VAL A 42 -2.40 14.52 -0.24
C VAL A 42 -3.50 13.51 0.06
N HIS A 43 -3.11 12.25 0.16
CA HIS A 43 -3.99 11.14 0.51
C HIS A 43 -3.59 10.60 1.89
N LYS A 44 -4.60 10.38 2.76
CA LYS A 44 -4.43 9.73 4.07
C LYS A 44 -5.18 8.42 4.07
N LEU A 45 -4.62 7.38 4.70
CA LEU A 45 -5.32 6.10 4.81
C LEU A 45 -6.66 6.26 5.53
N SER A 46 -6.71 7.11 6.56
CA SER A 46 -7.93 7.41 7.33
C SER A 46 -9.09 7.97 6.50
N GLU A 47 -8.83 8.57 5.34
CA GLU A 47 -9.86 9.08 4.42
C GLU A 47 -10.60 7.96 3.66
N TYR A 48 -10.04 6.75 3.66
CA TYR A 48 -10.61 5.58 3.00
C TYR A 48 -11.35 4.63 3.96
N GLN A 49 -11.67 5.08 5.19
CA GLN A 49 -12.49 4.28 6.11
C GLN A 49 -13.80 3.82 5.45
N GLY A 50 -14.19 2.58 5.73
CA GLY A 50 -15.37 1.97 5.12
C GLY A 50 -15.12 1.34 3.74
N LYS A 51 -13.90 1.45 3.20
CA LYS A 51 -13.51 0.85 1.91
C LYS A 51 -12.39 -0.17 2.09
N PHE A 52 -12.30 -1.14 1.20
CA PHE A 52 -11.08 -1.90 1.03
C PHE A 52 -10.03 -1.04 0.33
N VAL A 53 -8.78 -1.12 0.80
CA VAL A 53 -7.65 -0.40 0.21
C VAL A 53 -6.56 -1.40 -0.16
N VAL A 54 -6.06 -1.30 -1.38
CA VAL A 54 -4.86 -2.01 -1.84
C VAL A 54 -3.73 -1.00 -1.95
N LEU A 55 -2.58 -1.31 -1.32
CA LEU A 55 -1.32 -0.63 -1.55
C LEU A 55 -0.45 -1.54 -2.41
N GLU A 56 -0.04 -1.05 -3.58
CA GLU A 56 0.84 -1.74 -4.52
C GLU A 56 2.19 -1.03 -4.59
N TRP A 57 3.25 -1.59 -3.99
CA TRP A 57 4.61 -1.11 -4.25
C TRP A 57 5.06 -1.53 -5.64
N THR A 58 5.55 -0.57 -6.40
CA THR A 58 5.95 -0.79 -7.80
C THR A 58 7.25 -0.09 -8.16
N ASN A 59 7.90 -0.59 -9.22
CA ASN A 59 9.05 0.01 -9.89
C ASN A 59 9.03 -0.38 -11.37
N ARG A 60 8.89 0.57 -12.28
CA ARG A 60 8.81 0.33 -13.73
C ARG A 60 10.03 -0.40 -14.30
N GLY A 61 11.21 -0.20 -13.70
CA GLY A 61 12.45 -0.86 -14.09
C GLY A 61 12.63 -2.28 -13.53
N CYS A 62 11.69 -2.77 -12.70
CA CYS A 62 11.78 -4.12 -12.14
C CYS A 62 11.17 -5.15 -13.09
N PRO A 63 11.91 -6.19 -13.53
CA PRO A 63 11.39 -7.23 -14.43
C PRO A 63 10.18 -7.98 -13.87
N TYR A 64 10.12 -8.17 -12.56
CA TYR A 64 8.98 -8.80 -11.89
C TYR A 64 7.72 -7.91 -11.92
N THR A 65 7.87 -6.60 -11.79
CA THR A 65 6.76 -5.65 -12.02
C THR A 65 6.35 -5.69 -13.49
N GLN A 66 7.30 -5.65 -14.41
CA GLN A 66 7.04 -5.69 -15.85
C GLN A 66 6.28 -6.95 -16.28
N LYS A 67 6.57 -8.13 -15.69
CA LYS A 67 5.79 -9.35 -15.89
C LYS A 67 4.29 -9.10 -15.77
N HIS A 68 3.85 -8.49 -14.68
CA HIS A 68 2.44 -8.26 -14.40
C HIS A 68 1.82 -7.12 -15.23
N TYR A 69 2.60 -6.11 -15.58
CA TYR A 69 2.13 -5.02 -16.43
C TYR A 69 2.12 -5.41 -17.92
N ASN A 70 3.14 -6.11 -18.42
CA ASN A 70 3.23 -6.54 -19.81
C ASN A 70 2.22 -7.64 -20.14
N SER A 71 1.83 -8.47 -19.17
CA SER A 71 0.76 -9.45 -19.33
C SER A 71 -0.66 -8.84 -19.25
N GLY A 72 -0.78 -7.58 -18.86
CA GLY A 72 -2.08 -6.96 -18.56
C GLY A 72 -2.71 -7.40 -17.24
N ASN A 73 -2.04 -8.28 -16.47
CA ASN A 73 -2.56 -8.80 -15.20
C ASN A 73 -2.83 -7.70 -14.18
N MET A 74 -1.86 -6.78 -14.00
CA MET A 74 -2.03 -5.70 -13.02
C MET A 74 -3.15 -4.75 -13.42
N GLN A 75 -3.21 -4.34 -14.69
CA GLN A 75 -4.26 -3.46 -15.18
C GLN A 75 -5.65 -4.11 -15.05
N ARG A 76 -5.74 -5.44 -15.24
CA ARG A 76 -6.98 -6.19 -15.04
C ARG A 76 -7.39 -6.16 -13.56
N LEU A 77 -6.48 -6.46 -12.63
CA LEU A 77 -6.74 -6.39 -11.19
C LEU A 77 -7.20 -5.00 -10.77
N GLN A 78 -6.48 -3.96 -11.19
CA GLN A 78 -6.81 -2.57 -10.87
C GLN A 78 -8.23 -2.22 -11.35
N ARG A 79 -8.57 -2.49 -12.61
CA ARG A 79 -9.91 -2.21 -13.17
C ARG A 79 -11.01 -3.01 -12.46
N GLU A 80 -10.81 -4.31 -12.32
CA GLU A 80 -11.78 -5.21 -11.71
C GLU A 80 -12.14 -4.75 -10.30
N TRP A 81 -11.14 -4.56 -9.46
CA TRP A 81 -11.38 -4.26 -8.06
C TRP A 81 -11.81 -2.80 -7.83
N SER A 82 -11.29 -1.85 -8.61
CA SER A 82 -11.77 -0.46 -8.52
C SER A 82 -13.23 -0.35 -8.95
N SER A 83 -13.69 -1.10 -9.95
CA SER A 83 -15.11 -1.12 -10.34
C SER A 83 -16.02 -1.71 -9.26
N ARG A 84 -15.46 -2.48 -8.34
CA ARG A 84 -16.15 -3.05 -7.16
C ARG A 84 -15.99 -2.19 -5.89
N GLY A 85 -15.46 -0.96 -6.03
CA GLY A 85 -15.34 0.02 -4.94
C GLY A 85 -14.08 -0.13 -4.08
N VAL A 86 -13.14 -0.99 -4.45
CA VAL A 86 -11.82 -1.08 -3.79
C VAL A 86 -10.97 0.11 -4.22
N VAL A 87 -10.35 0.80 -3.26
CA VAL A 87 -9.38 1.85 -3.52
C VAL A 87 -8.03 1.22 -3.84
N TRP A 88 -7.45 1.53 -4.99
CA TRP A 88 -6.15 1.01 -5.39
C TRP A 88 -5.12 2.14 -5.45
N LEU A 89 -4.17 2.12 -4.52
CA LEU A 89 -3.08 3.08 -4.41
C LEU A 89 -1.77 2.41 -4.83
N THR A 90 -1.13 2.95 -5.87
CA THR A 90 0.20 2.50 -6.28
C THR A 90 1.25 3.36 -5.59
N VAL A 91 2.31 2.76 -5.05
CA VAL A 91 3.36 3.45 -4.28
C VAL A 91 4.72 3.28 -4.96
N ILE A 92 5.44 4.38 -5.13
CA ILE A 92 6.79 4.40 -5.68
C ILE A 92 7.74 4.98 -4.62
N SER A 93 8.52 4.08 -3.98
CA SER A 93 9.48 4.43 -2.91
C SER A 93 10.94 4.41 -3.39
N SER A 94 11.19 4.60 -4.69
CA SER A 94 12.56 4.71 -5.21
C SER A 94 13.14 6.09 -4.90
N ALA A 95 14.30 6.12 -4.24
CA ALA A 95 14.99 7.36 -3.87
C ALA A 95 15.57 8.08 -5.10
N PRO A 96 15.77 9.40 -5.04
CA PRO A 96 16.43 10.17 -6.10
C PRO A 96 17.78 9.55 -6.50
N GLY A 97 18.01 9.41 -7.82
CA GLY A 97 19.22 8.79 -8.37
C GLY A 97 19.24 7.25 -8.34
N LYS A 98 18.28 6.59 -7.72
CA LYS A 98 18.15 5.12 -7.74
C LYS A 98 17.24 4.68 -8.90
N GLN A 99 17.39 3.40 -9.30
CA GLN A 99 16.54 2.79 -10.34
C GLN A 99 15.06 2.88 -9.95
N GLY A 100 14.23 3.34 -10.89
CA GLY A 100 12.79 3.46 -10.69
C GLY A 100 12.34 4.75 -10.01
N TYR A 101 13.28 5.65 -9.67
CA TYR A 101 12.90 7.01 -9.30
C TYR A 101 12.22 7.72 -10.48
N VAL A 102 11.14 8.41 -10.19
CA VAL A 102 10.38 9.19 -11.15
C VAL A 102 9.90 10.48 -10.52
N THR A 103 9.81 11.53 -11.31
CA THR A 103 9.08 12.74 -10.96
C THR A 103 7.58 12.56 -11.23
N ALA A 104 6.74 13.40 -10.64
CA ALA A 104 5.31 13.42 -10.90
C ALA A 104 4.99 13.57 -12.39
N SER A 105 5.69 14.47 -13.07
CA SER A 105 5.50 14.70 -14.51
C SER A 105 5.85 13.48 -15.36
N GLU A 106 6.95 12.79 -15.07
CA GLU A 106 7.37 11.58 -15.78
C GLU A 106 6.38 10.43 -15.56
N GLU A 107 5.88 10.27 -14.32
CA GLU A 107 4.90 9.23 -14.05
C GLU A 107 3.56 9.52 -14.72
N ASN A 108 3.07 10.76 -14.67
CA ASN A 108 1.84 11.15 -15.33
C ASN A 108 1.92 10.97 -16.85
N ALA A 109 3.05 11.30 -17.48
CA ALA A 109 3.29 11.05 -18.91
C ALA A 109 3.26 9.55 -19.23
N TYR A 110 3.90 8.72 -18.39
CA TYR A 110 3.88 7.28 -18.55
C TYR A 110 2.48 6.68 -18.41
N LEU A 111 1.72 7.08 -17.38
CA LEU A 111 0.35 6.60 -17.15
C LEU A 111 -0.56 6.89 -18.34
N LYS A 112 -0.44 8.09 -18.91
CA LYS A 112 -1.19 8.52 -20.11
C LYS A 112 -0.82 7.67 -21.33
N GLN A 113 0.48 7.45 -21.57
CA GLN A 113 0.98 6.66 -22.69
C GLN A 113 0.61 5.16 -22.55
N ALA A 114 0.72 4.62 -21.35
CA ALA A 114 0.47 3.20 -21.06
C ALA A 114 -1.04 2.87 -20.96
N ASN A 115 -1.94 3.86 -21.07
CA ASN A 115 -3.37 3.71 -20.79
C ASN A 115 -3.60 2.91 -19.46
N ALA A 116 -2.85 3.30 -18.45
CA ALA A 116 -2.80 2.58 -17.19
C ALA A 116 -4.11 2.74 -16.41
N ALA A 117 -4.52 1.68 -15.72
CA ALA A 117 -5.74 1.67 -14.91
C ALA A 117 -5.53 2.21 -13.48
N ARG A 118 -4.34 2.74 -13.19
CA ARG A 118 -4.01 3.34 -11.88
C ARG A 118 -4.80 4.62 -11.67
N THR A 119 -5.50 4.71 -10.55
CA THR A 119 -6.29 5.90 -10.19
C THR A 119 -5.47 6.89 -9.39
N VAL A 120 -4.61 6.41 -8.48
CA VAL A 120 -3.74 7.22 -7.61
C VAL A 120 -2.35 6.60 -7.57
N VAL A 121 -1.32 7.40 -7.81
CA VAL A 121 0.08 6.99 -7.65
C VAL A 121 0.75 7.90 -6.62
N LEU A 122 1.08 7.33 -5.47
CA LEU A 122 1.76 8.01 -4.38
C LEU A 122 3.28 8.01 -4.61
N LEU A 123 3.89 9.17 -4.49
CA LEU A 123 5.34 9.32 -4.55
C LEU A 123 5.93 9.34 -3.14
N ASP A 124 6.84 8.41 -2.87
CA ASP A 124 7.52 8.25 -1.58
C ASP A 124 9.04 8.22 -1.75
N PRO A 125 9.64 9.29 -2.29
CA PRO A 125 11.08 9.32 -2.61
C PRO A 125 11.98 9.24 -1.36
N THR A 126 11.46 9.53 -0.18
CA THR A 126 12.16 9.40 1.10
C THR A 126 12.06 7.98 1.68
N GLY A 127 11.17 7.14 1.15
CA GLY A 127 10.91 5.80 1.68
C GLY A 127 10.10 5.78 2.98
N THR A 128 9.57 6.92 3.42
CA THR A 128 8.83 7.02 4.70
C THR A 128 7.65 6.03 4.74
N LEU A 129 6.84 6.00 3.68
CA LEU A 129 5.72 5.09 3.58
C LEU A 129 6.18 3.63 3.41
N GLY A 130 7.22 3.42 2.61
CA GLY A 130 7.81 2.11 2.39
C GLY A 130 8.34 1.47 3.67
N HIS A 131 9.07 2.23 4.48
CA HIS A 131 9.57 1.76 5.79
C HIS A 131 8.44 1.55 6.80
N LEU A 132 7.41 2.40 6.79
CA LEU A 132 6.25 2.26 7.67
C LEU A 132 5.52 0.92 7.45
N TYR A 133 5.40 0.48 6.19
CA TYR A 133 4.78 -0.79 5.82
C TYR A 133 5.78 -1.95 5.72
N ASP A 134 7.07 -1.70 5.92
CA ASP A 134 8.14 -2.68 5.74
C ASP A 134 8.11 -3.31 4.33
N ALA A 135 7.87 -2.48 3.30
CA ALA A 135 7.85 -2.94 1.92
C ALA A 135 9.25 -3.41 1.48
N LYS A 136 9.35 -4.66 1.05
CA LYS A 136 10.65 -5.32 0.76
C LYS A 136 11.00 -5.31 -0.72
N THR A 137 10.00 -5.55 -1.56
CA THR A 137 10.20 -5.81 -2.98
C THR A 137 9.27 -4.98 -3.85
N THR A 138 9.55 -4.96 -5.13
CA THR A 138 8.61 -4.53 -6.17
C THR A 138 8.42 -5.68 -7.16
N PRO A 139 7.16 -6.19 -7.31
CA PRO A 139 5.95 -5.77 -6.60
C PRO A 139 5.88 -6.26 -5.14
N HIS A 140 5.08 -5.58 -4.31
CA HIS A 140 4.65 -5.99 -2.97
C HIS A 140 3.26 -5.43 -2.70
N ILE A 141 2.34 -6.27 -2.23
CA ILE A 141 0.93 -5.91 -2.06
C ILE A 141 0.53 -5.97 -0.59
N PHE A 142 -0.22 -4.97 -0.17
CA PHE A 142 -0.91 -4.93 1.12
C PHE A 142 -2.39 -4.67 0.89
N ILE A 143 -3.27 -5.35 1.63
CA ILE A 143 -4.72 -5.15 1.56
C ILE A 143 -5.24 -4.81 2.95
N ILE A 144 -5.99 -3.72 3.03
CA ILE A 144 -6.58 -3.19 4.25
C ILE A 144 -8.10 -3.29 4.11
N ASN A 145 -8.78 -3.77 5.15
CA ASN A 145 -10.22 -3.91 5.16
C ASN A 145 -10.94 -2.60 5.55
N PRO A 146 -12.28 -2.52 5.39
CA PRO A 146 -13.05 -1.32 5.73
C PRO A 146 -12.95 -0.85 7.19
N LYS A 147 -12.49 -1.71 8.10
CA LYS A 147 -12.27 -1.39 9.52
C LYS A 147 -10.86 -0.84 9.77
N GLY A 148 -10.04 -0.70 8.73
CA GLY A 148 -8.65 -0.22 8.83
C GLY A 148 -7.65 -1.29 9.25
N ALA A 149 -8.01 -2.58 9.33
CA ALA A 149 -7.08 -3.65 9.65
C ALA A 149 -6.38 -4.17 8.39
N LEU A 150 -5.07 -4.44 8.50
CA LEU A 150 -4.30 -5.11 7.46
C LEU A 150 -4.70 -6.60 7.40
N ILE A 151 -5.17 -7.06 6.25
CA ILE A 151 -5.68 -8.42 6.07
C ILE A 151 -4.84 -9.26 5.10
N TYR A 152 -3.95 -8.62 4.33
CA TYR A 152 -3.02 -9.29 3.43
C TYR A 152 -1.71 -8.52 3.32
N ASN A 153 -0.59 -9.26 3.29
CA ASN A 153 0.75 -8.75 3.04
C ASN A 153 1.53 -9.80 2.24
N GLY A 154 1.94 -9.49 1.00
CA GLY A 154 2.69 -10.46 0.22
C GLY A 154 2.77 -10.25 -1.28
N ALA A 155 2.92 -11.37 -1.99
CA ALA A 155 3.09 -11.45 -3.43
C ALA A 155 1.77 -11.23 -4.20
N ILE A 156 1.89 -10.97 -5.51
CA ILE A 156 0.71 -10.95 -6.40
C ILE A 156 0.21 -12.37 -6.64
N ASP A 157 1.14 -13.31 -6.92
CA ASP A 157 0.85 -14.69 -7.27
C ASP A 157 1.90 -15.67 -6.72
N ASP A 158 1.74 -16.96 -7.03
CA ASP A 158 2.61 -18.06 -6.61
C ASP A 158 3.76 -18.37 -7.60
N ARG A 159 4.01 -17.50 -8.61
CA ARG A 159 5.02 -17.70 -9.65
C ARG A 159 6.15 -16.64 -9.56
N PRO A 160 7.21 -16.87 -8.74
CA PRO A 160 8.29 -15.91 -8.51
C PRO A 160 9.28 -15.87 -9.67
N THR A 161 8.79 -15.66 -10.89
CA THR A 161 9.57 -15.57 -12.14
C THR A 161 9.34 -14.23 -12.82
N THR A 162 10.11 -13.93 -13.84
CA THR A 162 9.96 -12.75 -14.70
C THR A 162 9.26 -13.08 -16.03
N ASP A 163 8.91 -14.34 -16.25
CA ASP A 163 8.26 -14.79 -17.49
C ASP A 163 6.78 -14.38 -17.48
N VAL A 164 6.37 -13.67 -18.52
CA VAL A 164 5.00 -13.20 -18.73
C VAL A 164 4.03 -14.38 -18.88
N SER A 165 4.47 -15.51 -19.48
CA SER A 165 3.64 -16.69 -19.68
C SER A 165 3.21 -17.36 -18.37
N ASP A 166 3.99 -17.22 -17.30
CA ASP A 166 3.71 -17.78 -15.98
C ASP A 166 2.51 -17.15 -15.27
N VAL A 167 2.03 -16.00 -15.76
CA VAL A 167 0.81 -15.39 -15.25
C VAL A 167 -0.42 -16.25 -15.54
N ASN A 168 -0.41 -16.97 -16.66
CA ASN A 168 -1.45 -17.90 -17.02
C ASN A 168 -1.37 -19.15 -16.12
N GLY A 169 -2.45 -19.43 -15.40
CA GLY A 169 -2.50 -20.55 -14.46
C GLY A 169 -1.82 -20.31 -13.11
N ALA A 170 -1.27 -19.12 -12.86
CA ALA A 170 -0.80 -18.74 -11.54
C ALA A 170 -1.98 -18.58 -10.56
N LYS A 171 -1.78 -19.01 -9.32
CA LYS A 171 -2.69 -18.71 -8.22
C LYS A 171 -2.49 -17.23 -7.83
N ASN A 172 -3.46 -16.38 -8.18
CA ASN A 172 -3.41 -14.97 -7.85
C ASN A 172 -3.87 -14.75 -6.41
N TYR A 173 -2.94 -14.47 -5.51
CA TYR A 173 -3.22 -14.26 -4.09
C TYR A 173 -4.01 -12.99 -3.82
N VAL A 174 -3.83 -11.94 -4.64
CA VAL A 174 -4.53 -10.67 -4.46
C VAL A 174 -6.02 -10.82 -4.79
N SER A 175 -6.35 -11.45 -5.94
CA SER A 175 -7.74 -11.76 -6.27
C SER A 175 -8.38 -12.63 -5.21
N LEU A 176 -7.70 -13.70 -4.80
CA LEU A 176 -8.23 -14.62 -3.79
C LEU A 176 -8.52 -13.91 -2.47
N ALA A 177 -7.56 -13.10 -1.98
CA ALA A 177 -7.74 -12.37 -0.73
C ALA A 177 -8.90 -11.37 -0.79
N LEU A 178 -9.02 -10.64 -1.90
CA LEU A 178 -10.12 -9.68 -2.09
C LEU A 178 -11.48 -10.38 -2.26
N GLU A 179 -11.56 -11.48 -3.00
CA GLU A 179 -12.79 -12.26 -3.16
C GLU A 179 -13.28 -12.84 -1.82
N GLU A 180 -12.37 -13.41 -1.03
CA GLU A 180 -12.68 -13.94 0.30
C GLU A 180 -13.16 -12.81 1.23
N ALA A 181 -12.38 -11.72 1.33
CA ALA A 181 -12.67 -10.62 2.25
C ALA A 181 -13.96 -9.86 1.89
N THR A 182 -14.21 -9.60 0.60
CA THR A 182 -15.45 -8.92 0.15
C THR A 182 -16.69 -9.80 0.30
N SER A 183 -16.51 -11.13 0.36
CA SER A 183 -17.56 -12.10 0.67
C SER A 183 -17.74 -12.34 2.17
N GLY A 184 -17.04 -11.59 3.03
CA GLY A 184 -17.11 -11.73 4.49
C GLY A 184 -16.37 -12.97 5.04
N LYS A 185 -15.53 -13.61 4.24
CA LYS A 185 -14.71 -14.76 4.64
C LYS A 185 -13.34 -14.31 5.14
N PRO A 186 -12.71 -15.05 6.05
CA PRO A 186 -11.30 -14.82 6.39
C PRO A 186 -10.41 -15.07 5.17
N VAL A 187 -9.33 -14.28 5.06
CA VAL A 187 -8.32 -14.47 4.01
C VAL A 187 -7.55 -15.77 4.29
N SER A 188 -7.59 -16.72 3.37
CA SER A 188 -6.99 -18.05 3.54
C SER A 188 -5.46 -18.04 3.51
N ASN A 189 -4.86 -17.06 2.79
CA ASN A 189 -3.42 -16.86 2.71
C ASN A 189 -3.09 -15.41 3.10
N PRO A 190 -3.20 -15.02 4.38
CA PRO A 190 -3.09 -13.61 4.80
C PRO A 190 -1.67 -13.07 4.70
N THR A 191 -0.67 -13.93 4.67
CA THR A 191 0.73 -13.57 4.46
C THR A 191 1.36 -14.52 3.46
N THR A 192 1.99 -13.98 2.41
CA THR A 192 2.78 -14.75 1.45
C THR A 192 4.14 -14.09 1.30
N ARG A 193 5.14 -14.84 0.80
CA ARG A 193 6.48 -14.29 0.57
C ARG A 193 6.46 -13.39 -0.66
N PRO A 194 6.64 -12.08 -0.53
CA PRO A 194 6.77 -11.20 -1.70
C PRO A 194 8.05 -11.53 -2.46
N TYR A 195 8.03 -11.37 -3.77
CA TYR A 195 9.16 -11.61 -4.64
C TYR A 195 9.34 -10.43 -5.61
N GLY A 196 10.57 -10.17 -6.00
CA GLY A 196 10.88 -9.06 -6.89
C GLY A 196 12.23 -8.41 -6.59
N CYS A 197 12.47 -7.29 -7.24
CA CYS A 197 13.62 -6.44 -6.92
C CYS A 197 13.42 -5.78 -5.56
N SER A 198 14.49 -5.59 -4.79
CA SER A 198 14.40 -4.80 -3.55
C SER A 198 13.87 -3.40 -3.84
N VAL A 199 13.07 -2.84 -2.95
CA VAL A 199 12.71 -1.42 -2.98
C VAL A 199 14.00 -0.59 -2.93
N LYS A 200 14.06 0.48 -3.73
CA LYS A 200 15.28 1.29 -3.90
C LYS A 200 15.28 2.49 -2.96
N TYR A 201 15.28 2.20 -1.65
CA TYR A 201 15.41 3.24 -0.63
C TYR A 201 16.72 4.03 -0.73
N ALA A 202 16.78 5.19 -0.08
CA ALA A 202 18.03 5.86 0.19
C ALA A 202 18.93 5.00 1.09
N ASP A 203 20.25 5.17 0.95
CA ASP A 203 21.24 4.49 1.79
C ASP A 203 21.26 5.08 3.19
#